data_a5ed58c4cb5087d70425ce0d3d6d3947
#
_entry.id   a5ed58c4cb5087d70425ce0d3d6d3947
#
_cell.length_a   1.000
_cell.length_b   1.000
_cell.length_c   1.000
_cell.angle_alpha   90.00
_cell.angle_beta   90.00
_cell.angle_gamma   90.00
#
_symmetry.space_group_name_H-M   'P 1'
#
loop_
_entity.id
_entity.type
_entity.pdbx_description
1 polymer ?
#
loop_
_entity_poly.entity_id
_entity_poly.type
_entity_poly.pdbx_seq_one_letter_code
_entity_poly.pdbx_strand_id
1 'polypeptide(L)'
;MIKSDFHTHTTYCDGENSIKEMIDYAVSNGMESIGFSGHSHTPFDESYCMSNADTEKYIKEVSVMKRKYSDIEIYLGIERDRFSDIINIERFDYVIGSVHYVIKDGVYLPVDESRDVFTDNINKYYEGDIFAFCEDYYKLLSSFSEVDNIEI
;
A
#
# COMPACT_ATOMS: atom_id res chain seq x y z
N MET A 1 23.33 -6.86 -5.15
CA MET A 1 22.67 -5.66 -5.68
C MET A 1 21.19 -6.01 -5.84
N ILE A 2 20.27 -5.19 -5.31
CA ILE A 2 18.83 -5.39 -5.48
C ILE A 2 18.50 -5.17 -6.96
N LYS A 3 17.77 -6.10 -7.57
CA LYS A 3 17.43 -6.08 -8.99
C LYS A 3 16.01 -5.59 -9.25
N SER A 4 15.13 -5.73 -8.28
CA SER A 4 13.71 -5.39 -8.39
C SER A 4 13.19 -4.89 -7.05
N ASP A 5 12.23 -3.96 -7.10
CA ASP A 5 11.46 -3.54 -5.94
C ASP A 5 10.01 -3.33 -6.40
N PHE A 6 9.06 -3.99 -5.73
CA PHE A 6 7.64 -3.95 -6.07
C PHE A 6 6.78 -3.34 -4.97
N HIS A 7 7.38 -2.88 -3.86
CA HIS A 7 6.66 -2.18 -2.82
C HIS A 7 7.21 -0.77 -2.64
N THR A 8 6.77 0.13 -3.52
CA THR A 8 7.25 1.51 -3.55
C THR A 8 6.11 2.51 -3.59
N HIS A 9 6.29 3.63 -2.88
CA HIS A 9 5.33 4.71 -2.75
C HIS A 9 5.82 5.98 -3.42
N THR A 10 4.92 6.85 -3.82
CA THR A 10 5.22 8.08 -4.55
C THR A 10 4.48 9.27 -3.97
N THR A 11 4.75 10.46 -4.48
CA THR A 11 4.01 11.68 -4.11
C THR A 11 2.52 11.66 -4.43
N TYR A 12 2.00 10.58 -5.00
CA TYR A 12 0.55 10.36 -5.12
C TYR A 12 -0.10 9.92 -3.81
N CYS A 13 0.68 9.32 -2.91
CA CYS A 13 0.30 8.96 -1.55
C CYS A 13 1.31 9.55 -0.55
N ASP A 14 1.88 8.76 0.32
CA ASP A 14 2.81 9.17 1.37
C ASP A 14 4.30 9.11 1.00
N GLY A 15 4.62 8.73 -0.24
CA GLY A 15 6.01 8.72 -0.73
C GLY A 15 6.55 10.13 -1.01
N GLU A 16 7.87 10.29 -0.89
CA GLU A 16 8.55 11.59 -1.03
C GLU A 16 8.93 11.92 -2.48
N ASN A 17 9.05 10.92 -3.37
CA ASN A 17 9.55 11.09 -4.73
C ASN A 17 8.45 10.84 -5.77
N SER A 18 8.58 11.52 -6.91
CA SER A 18 7.70 11.28 -8.06
C SER A 18 8.04 9.94 -8.74
N ILE A 19 7.10 9.39 -9.50
CA ILE A 19 7.29 8.19 -10.32
C ILE A 19 8.55 8.32 -11.19
N LYS A 20 8.74 9.48 -11.82
CA LYS A 20 9.89 9.72 -12.69
C LYS A 20 11.22 9.67 -11.95
N GLU A 21 11.33 10.35 -10.81
CA GLU A 21 12.55 10.36 -10.00
C GLU A 21 12.92 8.96 -9.53
N MET A 22 11.96 8.16 -9.13
CA MET A 22 12.18 6.78 -8.70
C MET A 22 12.65 5.90 -9.86
N ILE A 23 12.08 6.05 -11.06
CA ILE A 23 12.54 5.31 -12.25
C ILE A 23 13.97 5.72 -12.62
N ASP A 24 14.26 7.01 -12.65
CA ASP A 24 15.62 7.51 -12.97
C ASP A 24 16.66 6.97 -11.96
N TYR A 25 16.29 6.92 -10.67
CA TYR A 25 17.14 6.33 -9.64
C TYR A 25 17.34 4.81 -9.85
N ALA A 26 16.27 4.07 -10.12
CA ALA A 26 16.33 2.64 -10.37
C ALA A 26 17.23 2.30 -11.56
N VAL A 27 17.08 3.02 -12.69
CA VAL A 27 17.93 2.89 -13.88
C VAL A 27 19.39 3.19 -13.54
N SER A 28 19.67 4.29 -12.84
CA SER A 28 21.04 4.68 -12.49
C SER A 28 21.74 3.68 -11.57
N ASN A 29 20.98 2.90 -10.82
CA ASN A 29 21.48 1.85 -9.92
C ASN A 29 21.48 0.44 -10.55
N GLY A 30 21.13 0.33 -11.84
CA GLY A 30 21.18 -0.93 -12.58
C GLY A 30 20.10 -1.93 -12.11
N MET A 31 18.94 -1.44 -11.68
CA MET A 31 17.77 -2.27 -11.43
C MET A 31 17.18 -2.76 -12.75
N GLU A 32 16.62 -3.95 -12.74
CA GLU A 32 16.00 -4.58 -13.90
C GLU A 32 14.49 -4.28 -13.98
N SER A 33 13.86 -4.07 -12.82
CA SER A 33 12.44 -3.72 -12.72
C SER A 33 12.11 -2.88 -11.50
N ILE A 34 11.02 -2.11 -11.61
CA ILE A 34 10.40 -1.37 -10.50
C ILE A 34 8.88 -1.47 -10.60
N GLY A 35 8.24 -1.72 -9.46
CA GLY A 35 6.78 -1.69 -9.33
C GLY A 35 6.36 -0.55 -8.42
N PHE A 36 5.27 0.13 -8.77
CA PHE A 36 4.67 1.16 -7.94
C PHE A 36 3.42 0.59 -7.27
N SER A 37 3.32 0.72 -5.95
CA SER A 37 2.24 0.16 -5.14
C SER A 37 1.66 1.18 -4.16
N GLY A 38 1.40 2.41 -4.63
CA GLY A 38 0.83 3.45 -3.77
C GLY A 38 -0.45 3.00 -3.06
N HIS A 39 -0.71 3.54 -1.87
CA HIS A 39 -1.89 3.21 -1.06
C HIS A 39 -3.19 3.50 -1.77
N SER A 40 -4.09 2.53 -1.79
CA SER A 40 -5.47 2.70 -2.29
C SER A 40 -6.30 3.58 -1.36
N HIS A 41 -7.36 4.19 -1.90
CA HIS A 41 -8.24 5.08 -1.15
C HIS A 41 -8.83 4.40 0.09
N THR A 42 -8.59 5.01 1.26
CA THR A 42 -9.11 4.58 2.56
C THR A 42 -10.09 5.63 3.07
N PRO A 43 -11.42 5.40 3.01
CA PRO A 43 -12.43 6.47 3.18
C PRO A 43 -12.44 7.19 4.52
N PHE A 44 -11.93 6.57 5.58
CA PHE A 44 -11.92 7.14 6.93
C PHE A 44 -10.57 7.78 7.30
N ASP A 45 -9.53 7.60 6.47
CA ASP A 45 -8.23 8.25 6.64
C ASP A 45 -7.55 8.49 5.29
N GLU A 46 -7.72 9.70 4.77
CA GLU A 46 -7.11 10.13 3.50
C GLU A 46 -5.71 10.75 3.69
N SER A 47 -5.14 10.71 4.89
CA SER A 47 -3.88 11.41 5.18
C SER A 47 -2.66 10.78 4.50
N TYR A 48 -2.69 9.48 4.22
CA TYR A 48 -1.57 8.72 3.66
C TYR A 48 -1.86 8.11 2.29
N CYS A 49 -3.12 8.01 1.88
CA CYS A 49 -3.52 7.27 0.69
C CYS A 49 -3.91 8.19 -0.49
N MET A 50 -4.00 7.59 -1.67
CA MET A 50 -4.49 8.30 -2.85
C MET A 50 -6.00 8.54 -2.76
N SER A 51 -6.45 9.75 -3.13
CA SER A 51 -7.85 9.93 -3.48
C SER A 51 -8.21 9.12 -4.74
N ASN A 52 -9.50 8.87 -4.97
CA ASN A 52 -9.94 8.22 -6.21
C ASN A 52 -9.50 8.99 -7.47
N ALA A 53 -9.46 10.33 -7.41
CA ALA A 53 -9.00 11.17 -8.50
C ALA A 53 -7.47 11.08 -8.72
N ASP A 54 -6.69 10.93 -7.65
CA ASP A 54 -5.25 10.76 -7.74
C ASP A 54 -4.88 9.35 -8.19
N THR A 55 -5.65 8.32 -7.83
CA THR A 55 -5.52 6.97 -8.37
C THR A 55 -5.63 6.97 -9.90
N GLU A 56 -6.58 7.72 -10.48
CA GLU A 56 -6.70 7.84 -11.95
C GLU A 56 -5.48 8.51 -12.58
N LYS A 57 -4.94 9.56 -11.96
CA LYS A 57 -3.73 10.23 -12.43
C LYS A 57 -2.49 9.32 -12.32
N TYR A 58 -2.37 8.64 -11.19
CA TYR A 58 -1.31 7.66 -10.92
C TYR A 58 -1.27 6.56 -11.99
N ILE A 59 -2.40 5.90 -12.26
CA ILE A 59 -2.51 4.86 -13.29
C ILE A 59 -2.08 5.39 -14.66
N LYS A 60 -2.56 6.59 -15.02
CA LYS A 60 -2.22 7.23 -16.29
C LYS A 60 -0.72 7.52 -16.38
N GLU A 61 -0.11 8.07 -15.32
CA GLU A 61 1.30 8.43 -15.33
C GLU A 61 2.19 7.19 -15.41
N VAL A 62 1.96 6.17 -14.57
CA VAL A 62 2.72 4.89 -14.67
C VAL A 62 2.59 4.29 -16.06
N SER A 63 1.39 4.28 -16.65
CA SER A 63 1.16 3.78 -18.00
C SER A 63 1.93 4.56 -19.07
N VAL A 64 2.11 5.88 -18.89
CA VAL A 64 2.96 6.69 -19.77
C VAL A 64 4.41 6.33 -19.61
N MET A 65 4.88 6.17 -18.36
CA MET A 65 6.28 5.82 -18.06
C MET A 65 6.65 4.42 -18.57
N LYS A 66 5.78 3.43 -18.45
CA LYS A 66 5.95 2.09 -19.06
C LYS A 66 6.27 2.15 -20.55
N ARG A 67 5.67 3.10 -21.29
CA ARG A 67 5.94 3.27 -22.73
C ARG A 67 7.20 4.09 -23.03
N LYS A 68 7.61 4.96 -22.12
CA LYS A 68 8.71 5.89 -22.29
C LYS A 68 10.07 5.28 -21.98
N TYR A 69 10.14 4.42 -20.98
CA TYR A 69 11.36 3.76 -20.55
C TYR A 69 11.42 2.35 -21.15
N SER A 70 12.53 2.05 -21.86
CA SER A 70 12.78 0.74 -22.46
C SER A 70 13.86 -0.07 -21.73
N ASP A 71 14.58 0.58 -20.83
CA ASP A 71 15.78 0.03 -20.20
C ASP A 71 15.48 -0.59 -18.82
N ILE A 72 14.23 -0.50 -18.37
CA ILE A 72 13.75 -1.06 -17.12
C ILE A 72 12.30 -1.49 -17.28
N GLU A 73 11.94 -2.63 -16.70
CA GLU A 73 10.54 -3.06 -16.61
C GLU A 73 9.82 -2.28 -15.52
N ILE A 74 8.65 -1.71 -15.84
CA ILE A 74 7.86 -0.92 -14.91
C ILE A 74 6.51 -1.61 -14.71
N TYR A 75 6.10 -1.80 -13.46
CA TYR A 75 4.86 -2.44 -13.10
C TYR A 75 3.93 -1.48 -12.36
N LEU A 76 2.66 -1.50 -12.74
CA LEU A 76 1.58 -0.75 -12.10
C LEU A 76 0.93 -1.63 -11.05
N GLY A 77 1.27 -1.44 -9.81
CA GLY A 77 0.64 -2.09 -8.68
C GLY A 77 -0.21 -1.13 -7.86
N ILE A 78 -0.82 -1.67 -6.82
CA ILE A 78 -1.52 -0.93 -5.78
C ILE A 78 -1.41 -1.68 -4.47
N GLU A 79 -1.20 -0.96 -3.38
CA GLU A 79 -1.33 -1.50 -2.04
C GLU A 79 -2.76 -1.29 -1.54
N ARG A 80 -3.47 -2.39 -1.41
CA ARG A 80 -4.85 -2.42 -0.96
C ARG A 80 -4.91 -2.65 0.53
N ASP A 81 -5.33 -1.63 1.31
CA ASP A 81 -5.74 -1.86 2.69
C ASP A 81 -7.01 -2.72 2.77
N ARG A 82 -7.15 -3.48 3.86
CA ARG A 82 -8.30 -4.34 4.10
C ARG A 82 -9.64 -3.59 4.05
N PHE A 83 -9.62 -2.30 4.35
CA PHE A 83 -10.81 -1.44 4.43
C PHE A 83 -10.93 -0.47 3.26
N SER A 84 -10.05 -0.57 2.27
CA SER A 84 -10.09 0.26 1.07
C SER A 84 -11.13 -0.21 0.07
N ASP A 85 -11.75 0.75 -0.60
CA ASP A 85 -12.61 0.51 -1.75
C ASP A 85 -11.76 0.46 -3.01
N ILE A 86 -11.46 -0.73 -3.54
CA ILE A 86 -10.85 -0.83 -4.87
C ILE A 86 -11.92 -1.15 -5.91
N ILE A 87 -12.08 -0.20 -6.82
CA ILE A 87 -12.88 -0.40 -8.03
C ILE A 87 -11.93 -0.80 -9.16
N ASN A 88 -12.17 -1.93 -9.81
CA ASN A 88 -11.40 -2.45 -10.97
C ASN A 88 -9.94 -2.85 -10.67
N ILE A 89 -9.75 -3.84 -9.82
CA ILE A 89 -8.47 -4.52 -9.55
C ILE A 89 -7.74 -4.94 -10.85
N GLU A 90 -8.47 -5.35 -11.89
CA GLU A 90 -7.94 -5.80 -13.19
C GLU A 90 -7.12 -4.73 -13.93
N ARG A 91 -7.14 -3.48 -13.47
CA ARG A 91 -6.35 -2.39 -14.05
C ARG A 91 -4.88 -2.42 -13.63
N PHE A 92 -4.55 -3.19 -12.59
CA PHE A 92 -3.22 -3.27 -12.02
C PHE A 92 -2.51 -4.54 -12.44
N ASP A 93 -1.21 -4.47 -12.63
CA ASP A 93 -0.37 -5.65 -12.94
C ASP A 93 -0.28 -6.58 -11.71
N TYR A 94 -0.35 -6.01 -10.49
CA TYR A 94 -0.35 -6.74 -9.20
C TYR A 94 -1.02 -5.92 -8.10
N VAL A 95 -1.42 -6.60 -7.03
CA VAL A 95 -2.04 -6.01 -5.84
C VAL A 95 -1.37 -6.56 -4.60
N ILE A 96 -0.89 -5.67 -3.73
CA ILE A 96 -0.43 -6.03 -2.39
C ILE A 96 -1.59 -5.85 -1.42
N GLY A 97 -1.90 -6.88 -0.64
CA GLY A 97 -2.88 -6.78 0.44
C GLY A 97 -2.22 -6.35 1.75
N SER A 98 -2.73 -5.32 2.39
CA SER A 98 -2.22 -4.80 3.67
C SER A 98 -3.30 -4.57 4.71
N VAL A 99 -2.91 -4.55 5.97
CA VAL A 99 -3.77 -4.23 7.11
C VAL A 99 -3.11 -3.10 7.90
N HIS A 100 -3.53 -1.86 7.67
CA HIS A 100 -3.04 -0.70 8.41
C HIS A 100 -3.88 -0.37 9.65
N TYR A 101 -5.05 -1.01 9.79
CA TYR A 101 -5.96 -0.80 10.92
C TYR A 101 -6.55 -2.11 11.40
N VAL A 102 -6.71 -2.21 12.72
CA VAL A 102 -7.56 -3.22 13.37
C VAL A 102 -8.83 -2.53 13.87
N ILE A 103 -9.98 -3.17 13.74
CA ILE A 103 -11.23 -2.64 14.31
C ILE A 103 -11.50 -3.28 15.67
N LYS A 104 -11.67 -2.43 16.69
CA LYS A 104 -12.10 -2.84 18.02
C LYS A 104 -13.20 -1.91 18.51
N ASP A 105 -14.30 -2.46 18.95
CA ASP A 105 -15.48 -1.71 19.45
C ASP A 105 -15.96 -0.61 18.49
N GLY A 106 -15.84 -0.85 17.17
CA GLY A 106 -16.22 0.10 16.12
C GLY A 106 -15.20 1.22 15.87
N VAL A 107 -14.03 1.14 16.47
CA VAL A 107 -12.93 2.13 16.30
C VAL A 107 -11.84 1.52 15.44
N TYR A 108 -11.37 2.27 14.43
CA TYR A 108 -10.19 1.93 13.63
C TYR A 108 -8.94 2.29 14.40
N LEU A 109 -8.12 1.29 14.72
CA LEU A 109 -6.87 1.42 15.47
C LEU A 109 -5.70 1.26 14.50
N PRO A 110 -4.91 2.32 14.23
CA PRO A 110 -3.76 2.21 13.34
C PRO A 110 -2.69 1.29 13.95
N VAL A 111 -2.02 0.53 13.09
CA VAL A 111 -0.99 -0.45 13.51
C VAL A 111 0.43 0.13 13.47
N ASP A 112 0.66 1.16 12.68
CA ASP A 112 2.00 1.67 12.33
C ASP A 112 2.15 3.21 12.44
N GLU A 113 1.15 3.94 12.95
CA GLU A 113 1.22 5.40 13.08
C GLU A 113 2.36 5.87 13.98
N SER A 114 2.43 5.36 15.21
CA SER A 114 3.56 5.56 16.13
C SER A 114 3.55 4.55 17.27
N ARG A 115 4.72 4.38 17.92
CA ARG A 115 4.83 3.53 19.09
C ARG A 115 3.88 3.95 20.23
N ASP A 116 3.72 5.25 20.44
CA ASP A 116 2.91 5.77 21.54
C ASP A 116 1.43 5.53 21.26
N VAL A 117 0.95 5.84 20.05
CA VAL A 117 -0.43 5.55 19.61
C VAL A 117 -0.71 4.06 19.69
N PHE A 118 0.20 3.21 19.19
CA PHE A 118 0.07 1.77 19.27
C PHE A 118 -0.07 1.28 20.71
N THR A 119 0.82 1.76 21.62
CA THR A 119 0.81 1.37 23.03
C THR A 119 -0.48 1.81 23.72
N ASP A 120 -0.94 3.03 23.47
CA ASP A 120 -2.19 3.56 24.05
C ASP A 120 -3.40 2.78 23.56
N ASN A 121 -3.44 2.40 22.27
CA ASN A 121 -4.50 1.57 21.72
C ASN A 121 -4.53 0.17 22.37
N ILE A 122 -3.38 -0.48 22.56
CA ILE A 122 -3.30 -1.77 23.24
C ILE A 122 -3.82 -1.66 24.68
N ASN A 123 -3.37 -0.64 25.41
CA ASN A 123 -3.81 -0.45 26.81
C ASN A 123 -5.32 -0.18 26.89
N LYS A 124 -5.85 0.64 26.01
CA LYS A 124 -7.25 1.10 26.06
C LYS A 124 -8.25 0.07 25.58
N TYR A 125 -7.94 -0.62 24.48
CA TYR A 125 -8.91 -1.49 23.79
C TYR A 125 -8.65 -2.98 23.99
N TYR A 126 -7.47 -3.35 24.49
CA TYR A 126 -7.05 -4.74 24.71
C TYR A 126 -6.55 -4.99 26.14
N GLU A 127 -6.78 -4.05 27.08
CA GLU A 127 -6.39 -4.19 28.49
C GLU A 127 -4.87 -4.51 28.66
N GLY A 128 -4.03 -4.07 27.71
CA GLY A 128 -2.59 -4.34 27.67
C GLY A 128 -2.22 -5.68 27.01
N ASP A 129 -3.18 -6.46 26.52
CA ASP A 129 -2.90 -7.74 25.84
C ASP A 129 -2.56 -7.55 24.37
N ILE A 130 -1.26 -7.43 24.08
CA ILE A 130 -0.73 -7.32 22.71
C ILE A 130 -1.01 -8.58 21.88
N PHE A 131 -1.10 -9.76 22.49
CA PHE A 131 -1.34 -11.00 21.73
C PHE A 131 -2.78 -11.06 21.20
N ALA A 132 -3.74 -10.56 21.97
CA ALA A 132 -5.12 -10.43 21.50
C ALA A 132 -5.22 -9.45 20.33
N PHE A 133 -4.47 -8.33 20.35
CA PHE A 133 -4.38 -7.43 19.19
C PHE A 133 -3.77 -8.13 17.97
N CYS A 134 -2.65 -8.82 18.15
CA CYS A 134 -2.01 -9.57 17.06
C CYS A 134 -2.95 -10.63 16.47
N GLU A 135 -3.73 -11.31 17.29
CA GLU A 135 -4.72 -12.28 16.82
C GLU A 135 -5.76 -11.62 15.91
N ASP A 136 -6.30 -10.47 16.30
CA ASP A 136 -7.27 -9.73 15.48
C ASP A 136 -6.62 -9.21 14.20
N TYR A 137 -5.37 -8.72 14.23
CA TYR A 137 -4.59 -8.33 13.05
C TYR A 137 -4.42 -9.48 12.06
N TYR A 138 -3.96 -10.64 12.52
CA TYR A 138 -3.73 -11.79 11.64
C TYR A 138 -5.03 -12.43 11.12
N LYS A 139 -6.14 -12.31 11.84
CA LYS A 139 -7.47 -12.67 11.30
C LYS A 139 -7.85 -11.79 10.12
N LEU A 140 -7.61 -10.48 10.21
CA LEU A 140 -7.86 -9.55 9.10
C LEU A 140 -6.92 -9.85 7.92
N LEU A 141 -5.64 -10.05 8.18
CA LEU A 141 -4.67 -10.36 7.14
C LEU A 141 -5.02 -11.67 6.40
N SER A 142 -5.36 -12.70 7.14
CA SER A 142 -5.75 -13.99 6.54
C SER A 142 -7.03 -13.93 5.71
N SER A 143 -7.90 -12.94 5.96
CA SER A 143 -9.14 -12.76 5.18
C SER A 143 -8.89 -12.31 3.73
N PHE A 144 -7.70 -11.86 3.38
CA PHE A 144 -7.33 -11.59 1.98
C PHE A 144 -7.29 -12.87 1.12
N SER A 145 -7.05 -14.03 1.71
CA SER A 145 -7.11 -15.31 0.98
C SER A 145 -8.50 -15.64 0.41
N GLU A 146 -9.54 -14.96 0.91
CA GLU A 146 -10.92 -15.08 0.45
C GLU A 146 -11.23 -14.11 -0.71
N VAL A 147 -10.30 -13.20 -1.02
CA VAL A 147 -10.45 -12.22 -2.10
C VAL A 147 -9.61 -12.67 -3.29
N ASP A 148 -10.26 -12.98 -4.41
CA ASP A 148 -9.60 -13.44 -5.63
C ASP A 148 -8.53 -12.43 -6.13
N ASN A 149 -7.36 -12.94 -6.52
CA ASN A 149 -6.25 -12.22 -7.17
C ASN A 149 -5.51 -11.19 -6.31
N ILE A 150 -5.36 -11.42 -5.01
CA ILE A 150 -4.45 -10.65 -4.16
C ILE A 150 -3.22 -11.49 -3.83
N GLU A 151 -2.03 -10.98 -4.13
CA GLU A 151 -0.77 -11.51 -3.63
C GLU A 151 -0.50 -10.90 -2.23
N ILE A 152 -0.23 -11.75 -1.24
CA ILE A 152 0.03 -11.37 0.16
C ILE A 152 1.52 -11.33 0.39
#